data_ef1475e2dab16175e019f5bb6c4e9a1a
#
_entry.id   ef1475e2dab16175e019f5bb6c4e9a1a
#
_cell.length_a   1.000
_cell.length_b   1.000
_cell.length_c   1.000
_cell.angle_alpha   90.00
_cell.angle_beta   90.00
_cell.angle_gamma   90.00
#
_symmetry.space_group_name_H-M   'P 1'
#
loop_
_entity.id
_entity.type
_entity.pdbx_description
1 polymer ?
#
loop_
_entity_poly.entity_id
_entity_poly.type
_entity_poly.pdbx_seq_one_letter_code
_entity_poly.pdbx_strand_id
1 'polypeptide(L)'
;RQRQMCIRDRRCVGGVKRSELVSVSTVAAAVTVGWIYDRDHHLSVIIMLVVLLAFFSAIEKGGEVKFSQIMAGTGGSLFIGWSFASFLRLEASGIHRAYLLLPFILSFACDTFAFFAGLTLGKHKLAPKVSPKKTIEGSAGGLLGNVLCGLLFVWVMDRFFGGSAIGYGPMALLALLCGVVAQVGDLSFSLIKREFGIKDYGRLFLAHGGVLDRFDSVLFVAPVLEIIFSFL
;
A
#
# COMPACT_ATOMS: atom_id res chain seq x y z
N ARG A 1 -30.48 -6.46 -10.71
CA ARG A 1 -29.52 -6.20 -9.60
C ARG A 1 -28.07 -6.03 -10.09
N GLN A 2 -27.55 -6.86 -11.01
CA GLN A 2 -26.20 -6.71 -11.57
C GLN A 2 -26.00 -5.42 -12.39
N ARG A 3 -27.00 -4.98 -13.18
CA ARG A 3 -26.95 -3.70 -13.91
C ARG A 3 -26.91 -2.48 -12.98
N GLN A 4 -27.64 -2.51 -11.88
CA GLN A 4 -27.61 -1.43 -10.88
C GLN A 4 -26.27 -1.37 -10.13
N MET A 5 -25.63 -2.52 -9.89
CA MET A 5 -24.31 -2.60 -9.28
C MET A 5 -23.22 -2.03 -10.21
N CYS A 6 -23.31 -2.32 -11.53
CA CYS A 6 -22.40 -1.78 -12.53
C CYS A 6 -22.54 -0.25 -12.75
N ILE A 7 -23.77 0.28 -12.60
CA ILE A 7 -24.07 1.71 -12.66
C ILE A 7 -23.58 2.40 -11.37
N ARG A 8 -23.67 1.72 -10.22
CA ARG A 8 -23.20 2.22 -8.93
C ARG A 8 -21.66 2.22 -8.85
N ASP A 9 -21.00 1.21 -9.41
CA ASP A 9 -19.53 1.18 -9.57
C ASP A 9 -19.04 2.31 -10.50
N ARG A 10 -19.79 2.60 -11.57
CA ARG A 10 -19.53 3.79 -12.42
C ARG A 10 -19.77 5.12 -11.68
N ARG A 11 -20.66 5.17 -10.70
CA ARG A 11 -20.93 6.39 -9.91
C ARG A 11 -19.92 6.60 -8.76
N CYS A 12 -19.32 5.55 -8.24
CA CYS A 12 -18.30 5.67 -7.18
C CYS A 12 -16.90 6.05 -7.73
N VAL A 13 -16.56 5.60 -8.94
CA VAL A 13 -15.44 6.10 -9.77
C VAL A 13 -15.92 7.20 -10.73
N GLY A 14 -17.17 7.51 -10.67
CA GLY A 14 -18.05 8.00 -11.73
C GLY A 14 -18.20 9.50 -11.86
N GLY A 15 -17.20 10.23 -11.53
CA GLY A 15 -17.01 11.56 -12.10
C GLY A 15 -15.71 11.64 -12.89
N VAL A 16 -14.78 10.68 -12.66
CA VAL A 16 -13.47 10.66 -13.32
C VAL A 16 -13.60 9.86 -14.61
N LYS A 17 -13.64 10.56 -15.77
CA LYS A 17 -13.56 9.90 -17.08
C LYS A 17 -12.26 9.08 -17.13
N ARG A 18 -12.24 7.99 -17.93
CA ARG A 18 -11.05 7.13 -18.12
C ARG A 18 -9.78 7.92 -18.46
N SER A 19 -9.91 9.06 -19.14
CA SER A 19 -8.84 10.02 -19.42
C SER A 19 -8.26 10.69 -18.16
N GLU A 20 -9.05 10.88 -17.13
CA GLU A 20 -8.63 11.51 -15.88
C GLU A 20 -7.93 10.52 -14.94
N LEU A 21 -8.37 9.26 -14.93
CA LEU A 21 -7.62 8.17 -14.26
C LEU A 21 -6.23 7.97 -14.90
N VAL A 22 -6.14 8.09 -16.22
CA VAL A 22 -4.86 8.04 -16.92
C VAL A 22 -4.00 9.25 -16.58
N SER A 23 -4.56 10.46 -16.50
CA SER A 23 -3.79 11.66 -16.11
C SER A 23 -3.30 11.58 -14.66
N VAL A 24 -4.11 11.10 -13.73
CA VAL A 24 -3.73 10.89 -12.33
C VAL A 24 -2.64 9.83 -12.20
N SER A 25 -2.75 8.70 -12.91
CA SER A 25 -1.72 7.66 -12.93
C SER A 25 -0.42 8.12 -13.59
N THR A 26 -0.50 8.92 -14.64
CA THR A 26 0.67 9.50 -15.33
C THR A 26 1.39 10.51 -14.42
N VAL A 27 0.63 11.32 -13.69
CA VAL A 27 1.18 12.26 -12.72
C VAL A 27 1.80 11.52 -11.54
N ALA A 28 1.15 10.47 -11.01
CA ALA A 28 1.72 9.63 -9.96
C ALA A 28 3.04 8.97 -10.42
N ALA A 29 3.09 8.48 -11.66
CA ALA A 29 4.31 7.93 -12.24
C ALA A 29 5.40 9.00 -12.42
N ALA A 30 5.06 10.21 -12.89
CA ALA A 30 6.00 11.32 -13.03
C ALA A 30 6.55 11.78 -11.67
N VAL A 31 5.69 11.86 -10.64
CA VAL A 31 6.11 12.14 -9.25
C VAL A 31 7.05 11.05 -8.74
N THR A 32 6.77 9.79 -9.04
CA THR A 32 7.61 8.65 -8.65
C THR A 32 9.00 8.77 -9.29
N VAL A 33 9.06 9.06 -10.59
CA VAL A 33 10.32 9.23 -11.32
C VAL A 33 11.08 10.49 -10.86
N GLY A 34 10.39 11.61 -10.68
CA GLY A 34 11.00 12.85 -10.19
C GLY A 34 11.61 12.69 -8.80
N TRP A 35 10.98 11.90 -7.92
CA TRP A 35 11.47 11.62 -6.56
C TRP A 35 12.78 10.82 -6.51
N ILE A 36 13.10 10.07 -7.55
CA ILE A 36 14.34 9.29 -7.63
C ILE A 36 15.52 10.17 -8.02
N TYR A 37 15.30 11.11 -8.92
CA TYR A 37 16.35 11.89 -9.54
C TYR A 37 16.69 13.17 -8.80
N ASP A 38 15.88 13.60 -7.80
CA ASP A 38 15.99 14.94 -7.27
C ASP A 38 16.16 14.99 -5.76
N ARG A 39 17.35 15.36 -5.34
CA ARG A 39 17.69 15.55 -3.91
C ARG A 39 17.19 16.88 -3.36
N ASP A 40 16.92 17.89 -4.17
CA ASP A 40 16.98 19.22 -3.58
C ASP A 40 15.76 20.15 -3.69
N HIS A 41 14.85 20.13 -4.64
CA HIS A 41 13.71 21.09 -4.59
C HIS A 41 12.58 20.83 -5.62
N HIS A 42 12.78 20.04 -6.64
CA HIS A 42 11.80 19.85 -7.72
C HIS A 42 10.57 19.04 -7.27
N LEU A 43 10.69 18.25 -6.20
CA LEU A 43 9.57 17.50 -5.65
C LEU A 43 8.45 18.42 -5.16
N SER A 44 8.80 19.50 -4.44
CA SER A 44 7.82 20.49 -3.97
C SER A 44 7.10 21.16 -5.15
N VAL A 45 7.83 21.42 -6.23
CA VAL A 45 7.25 21.99 -7.47
C VAL A 45 6.31 20.98 -8.13
N ILE A 46 6.70 19.70 -8.22
CA ILE A 46 5.86 18.65 -8.79
C ILE A 46 4.58 18.45 -7.97
N ILE A 47 4.70 18.37 -6.64
CA ILE A 47 3.52 18.27 -5.74
C ILE A 47 2.60 19.48 -5.94
N MET A 48 3.15 20.67 -5.97
CA MET A 48 2.39 21.91 -6.20
C MET A 48 1.68 21.86 -7.56
N LEU A 49 2.35 21.46 -8.63
CA LEU A 49 1.74 21.30 -9.96
C LEU A 49 0.61 20.28 -9.97
N VAL A 50 0.78 19.13 -9.32
CA VAL A 50 -0.27 18.09 -9.19
C VAL A 50 -1.49 18.66 -8.50
N VAL A 51 -1.30 19.36 -7.39
CA VAL A 51 -2.39 19.98 -6.63
C VAL A 51 -3.07 21.05 -7.48
N LEU A 52 -2.32 21.93 -8.12
CA LEU A 52 -2.87 22.98 -8.99
C LEU A 52 -3.66 22.40 -10.16
N LEU A 53 -3.14 21.37 -10.83
CA LEU A 53 -3.85 20.71 -11.93
C LEU A 53 -5.13 20.01 -11.48
N ALA A 54 -5.12 19.40 -10.27
CA ALA A 54 -6.30 18.79 -9.69
C ALA A 54 -7.39 19.82 -9.40
N PHE A 55 -7.03 20.97 -8.81
CA PHE A 55 -7.97 22.08 -8.58
C PHE A 55 -8.44 22.73 -9.87
N PHE A 56 -7.54 22.96 -10.81
CA PHE A 56 -7.88 23.54 -12.12
C PHE A 56 -8.91 22.66 -12.86
N SER A 57 -8.69 21.36 -12.91
CA SER A 57 -9.65 20.42 -13.52
C SER A 57 -11.02 20.40 -12.82
N ALA A 58 -11.04 20.62 -11.51
CA ALA A 58 -12.28 20.69 -10.73
C ALA A 58 -13.05 21.99 -10.99
N ILE A 59 -12.34 23.13 -11.16
CA ILE A 59 -12.92 24.43 -11.47
C ILE A 59 -13.51 24.41 -12.89
N GLU A 60 -12.78 23.85 -13.86
CA GLU A 60 -13.26 23.71 -15.23
C GLU A 60 -14.57 22.93 -15.34
N LYS A 61 -14.80 21.97 -14.44
CA LYS A 61 -16.04 21.18 -14.36
C LYS A 61 -17.17 21.88 -13.58
N GLY A 62 -17.06 23.17 -13.31
CA GLY A 62 -18.14 23.97 -12.72
C GLY A 62 -18.55 23.58 -11.30
N GLY A 63 -17.66 22.91 -10.54
CA GLY A 63 -17.93 22.55 -9.15
C GLY A 63 -18.75 21.25 -8.97
N GLU A 64 -18.97 20.47 -10.02
CA GLU A 64 -19.60 19.14 -9.88
C GLU A 64 -18.77 18.15 -9.06
N VAL A 65 -17.44 18.38 -8.96
CA VAL A 65 -16.50 17.56 -8.22
C VAL A 65 -16.38 18.08 -6.78
N LYS A 66 -16.67 17.22 -5.81
CA LYS A 66 -16.55 17.58 -4.39
C LYS A 66 -15.08 17.68 -3.98
N PHE A 67 -14.77 18.62 -3.08
CA PHE A 67 -13.42 18.79 -2.52
C PHE A 67 -12.85 17.48 -1.95
N SER A 68 -13.67 16.68 -1.27
CA SER A 68 -13.25 15.38 -0.74
C SER A 68 -12.78 14.41 -1.83
N GLN A 69 -13.37 14.44 -3.02
CA GLN A 69 -12.96 13.60 -4.15
C GLN A 69 -11.62 14.05 -4.73
N ILE A 70 -11.37 15.37 -4.78
CA ILE A 70 -10.09 15.93 -5.21
C ILE A 70 -8.99 15.50 -4.23
N MET A 71 -9.24 15.67 -2.94
CA MET A 71 -8.28 15.31 -1.89
C MET A 71 -7.99 13.81 -1.87
N ALA A 72 -9.02 12.97 -1.99
CA ALA A 72 -8.84 11.52 -2.03
C ALA A 72 -8.06 11.07 -3.28
N GLY A 73 -8.38 11.65 -4.44
CA GLY A 73 -7.67 11.34 -5.70
C GLY A 73 -6.22 11.79 -5.68
N THR A 74 -5.97 13.05 -5.31
CA THR A 74 -4.61 13.62 -5.29
C THR A 74 -3.76 12.99 -4.18
N GLY A 75 -4.30 12.90 -2.96
CA GLY A 75 -3.61 12.29 -1.83
C GLY A 75 -3.29 10.82 -2.05
N GLY A 76 -4.25 10.06 -2.60
CA GLY A 76 -4.03 8.65 -2.95
C GLY A 76 -2.96 8.47 -4.02
N SER A 77 -2.94 9.33 -5.05
CA SER A 77 -1.93 9.28 -6.11
C SER A 77 -0.54 9.62 -5.61
N LEU A 78 -0.42 10.64 -4.76
CA LEU A 78 0.86 11.03 -4.13
C LEU A 78 1.36 9.92 -3.20
N PHE A 79 0.47 9.33 -2.39
CA PHE A 79 0.82 8.23 -1.48
C PHE A 79 1.30 7.00 -2.25
N ILE A 80 0.58 6.57 -3.29
CA ILE A 80 0.96 5.42 -4.12
C ILE A 80 2.30 5.70 -4.80
N GLY A 81 2.50 6.89 -5.40
CA GLY A 81 3.74 7.29 -6.03
C GLY A 81 4.93 7.27 -5.07
N TRP A 82 4.75 7.83 -3.88
CA TRP A 82 5.78 7.83 -2.82
C TRP A 82 6.13 6.41 -2.33
N SER A 83 5.11 5.55 -2.17
CA SER A 83 5.30 4.16 -1.75
C SER A 83 6.05 3.34 -2.80
N PHE A 84 5.75 3.52 -4.10
CA PHE A 84 6.52 2.86 -5.15
C PHE A 84 7.94 3.42 -5.29
N ALA A 85 8.13 4.73 -5.08
CA ALA A 85 9.46 5.33 -5.07
C ALA A 85 10.37 4.74 -3.97
N SER A 86 9.81 4.23 -2.86
CA SER A 86 10.57 3.58 -1.80
C SER A 86 11.34 2.34 -2.30
N PHE A 87 10.79 1.58 -3.23
CA PHE A 87 11.51 0.44 -3.83
C PHE A 87 12.75 0.89 -4.60
N LEU A 88 12.66 1.99 -5.32
CA LEU A 88 13.76 2.52 -6.12
C LEU A 88 14.82 3.16 -5.23
N ARG A 89 14.43 3.84 -4.16
CA ARG A 89 15.38 4.36 -3.16
C ARG A 89 16.05 3.22 -2.40
N LEU A 90 15.32 2.15 -2.09
CA LEU A 90 15.87 0.96 -1.47
C LEU A 90 16.91 0.28 -2.39
N GLU A 91 16.66 0.21 -3.70
CA GLU A 91 17.66 -0.27 -4.67
C GLU A 91 18.88 0.65 -4.74
N ALA A 92 18.66 1.97 -4.75
CA ALA A 92 19.73 2.97 -4.82
C ALA A 92 20.60 3.03 -3.55
N SER A 93 20.14 2.52 -2.42
CA SER A 93 20.91 2.46 -1.15
C SER A 93 22.10 1.49 -1.19
N GLY A 94 22.23 0.69 -2.24
CA GLY A 94 23.32 -0.29 -2.40
C GLY A 94 23.13 -1.58 -1.60
N ILE A 95 22.01 -1.76 -0.94
CA ILE A 95 21.64 -2.99 -0.24
C ILE A 95 21.45 -4.12 -1.27
N HIS A 96 21.72 -5.36 -0.85
CA HIS A 96 21.55 -6.52 -1.71
C HIS A 96 20.12 -6.61 -2.27
N ARG A 97 19.97 -6.83 -3.58
CA ARG A 97 18.69 -6.77 -4.30
C ARG A 97 17.60 -7.69 -3.72
N ALA A 98 17.95 -8.76 -3.01
CA ALA A 98 16.98 -9.61 -2.34
C ALA A 98 16.11 -8.84 -1.32
N TYR A 99 16.60 -7.74 -0.74
CA TYR A 99 15.84 -6.90 0.17
C TYR A 99 14.66 -6.17 -0.49
N LEU A 100 14.66 -6.04 -1.82
CA LEU A 100 13.49 -5.54 -2.57
C LEU A 100 12.27 -6.48 -2.47
N LEU A 101 12.50 -7.76 -2.15
CA LEU A 101 11.43 -8.73 -1.92
C LEU A 101 10.88 -8.67 -0.49
N LEU A 102 11.62 -8.07 0.45
CA LEU A 102 11.27 -8.07 1.86
C LEU A 102 9.90 -7.42 2.16
N PRO A 103 9.51 -6.26 1.54
CA PRO A 103 8.19 -5.69 1.73
C PRO A 103 7.06 -6.66 1.34
N PHE A 104 7.25 -7.42 0.26
CA PHE A 104 6.28 -8.42 -0.20
C PHE A 104 6.22 -9.62 0.74
N ILE A 105 7.39 -10.15 1.13
CA ILE A 105 7.49 -11.30 2.04
C ILE A 105 6.79 -10.97 3.35
N LEU A 106 7.08 -9.83 3.97
CA LEU A 106 6.51 -9.44 5.25
C LEU A 106 5.00 -9.16 5.14
N SER A 107 4.55 -8.45 4.09
CA SER A 107 3.12 -8.18 3.93
C SER A 107 2.31 -9.44 3.69
N PHE A 108 2.73 -10.30 2.75
CA PHE A 108 2.00 -11.52 2.42
C PHE A 108 2.08 -12.57 3.53
N ALA A 109 3.20 -12.65 4.25
CA ALA A 109 3.30 -13.49 5.45
C ALA A 109 2.29 -13.05 6.50
N CYS A 110 2.26 -11.75 6.83
CA CYS A 110 1.32 -11.21 7.80
C CYS A 110 -0.13 -11.57 7.46
N ASP A 111 -0.56 -11.35 6.21
CA ASP A 111 -1.92 -11.64 5.77
C ASP A 111 -2.23 -13.14 5.79
N THR A 112 -1.28 -13.97 5.35
CA THR A 112 -1.45 -15.42 5.29
C THR A 112 -1.57 -16.01 6.70
N PHE A 113 -0.64 -15.68 7.59
CA PHE A 113 -0.69 -16.18 8.97
C PHE A 113 -1.87 -15.61 9.75
N ALA A 114 -2.25 -14.35 9.50
CA ALA A 114 -3.45 -13.75 10.09
C ALA A 114 -4.72 -14.48 9.63
N PHE A 115 -4.81 -14.86 8.36
CA PHE A 115 -5.93 -15.63 7.82
C PHE A 115 -6.03 -17.01 8.48
N PHE A 116 -4.95 -17.79 8.52
CA PHE A 116 -4.96 -19.13 9.11
C PHE A 116 -5.22 -19.10 10.61
N ALA A 117 -4.56 -18.22 11.37
CA ALA A 117 -4.79 -18.07 12.79
C ALA A 117 -6.21 -17.57 13.10
N GLY A 118 -6.73 -16.64 12.27
CA GLY A 118 -8.10 -16.17 12.41
C GLY A 118 -9.16 -17.21 12.08
N LEU A 119 -8.87 -18.13 11.15
CA LEU A 119 -9.77 -19.23 10.80
C LEU A 119 -9.83 -20.31 11.91
N THR A 120 -8.68 -20.62 12.53
CA THR A 120 -8.57 -21.70 13.51
C THR A 120 -8.85 -21.25 14.95
N LEU A 121 -8.39 -20.07 15.32
CA LEU A 121 -8.43 -19.57 16.71
C LEU A 121 -9.32 -18.34 16.90
N GLY A 122 -9.81 -17.72 15.79
CA GLY A 122 -10.51 -16.44 15.83
C GLY A 122 -11.83 -16.49 16.56
N LYS A 123 -11.93 -15.75 17.65
CA LYS A 123 -13.14 -15.58 18.47
C LYS A 123 -13.60 -14.12 18.51
N HIS A 124 -12.68 -13.19 18.62
CA HIS A 124 -12.96 -11.77 18.78
C HIS A 124 -12.72 -11.01 17.49
N LYS A 125 -13.68 -10.16 17.08
CA LYS A 125 -13.57 -9.35 15.85
C LYS A 125 -12.65 -8.15 16.09
N LEU A 126 -11.70 -7.92 15.15
CA LEU A 126 -10.77 -6.80 15.23
C LEU A 126 -11.43 -5.48 14.81
N ALA A 127 -12.10 -5.45 13.68
CA ALA A 127 -12.71 -4.25 13.11
C ALA A 127 -14.06 -4.59 12.45
N PRO A 128 -15.15 -4.81 13.23
CA PRO A 128 -16.44 -5.32 12.71
C PRO A 128 -17.06 -4.45 11.60
N LYS A 129 -16.91 -3.13 11.70
CA LYS A 129 -17.49 -2.17 10.75
C LYS A 129 -16.69 -2.05 9.45
N VAL A 130 -15.38 -2.24 9.49
CA VAL A 130 -14.47 -2.04 8.36
C VAL A 130 -14.19 -3.37 7.65
N SER A 131 -13.76 -4.37 8.42
CA SER A 131 -13.42 -5.71 7.94
C SER A 131 -13.98 -6.79 8.89
N PRO A 132 -15.23 -7.25 8.68
CA PRO A 132 -15.93 -8.16 9.61
C PRO A 132 -15.29 -9.56 9.69
N LYS A 133 -14.38 -9.90 8.79
CA LYS A 133 -13.68 -11.20 8.78
C LYS A 133 -12.41 -11.21 9.64
N LYS A 134 -11.78 -10.06 9.91
CA LYS A 134 -10.56 -9.98 10.72
C LYS A 134 -10.83 -10.20 12.20
N THR A 135 -9.93 -10.95 12.86
CA THR A 135 -10.00 -11.28 14.28
C THR A 135 -8.73 -10.83 15.01
N ILE A 136 -8.84 -10.61 16.32
CA ILE A 136 -7.70 -10.21 17.18
C ILE A 136 -6.67 -11.33 17.22
N GLU A 137 -7.12 -12.58 17.38
CA GLU A 137 -6.26 -13.77 17.39
C GLU A 137 -5.55 -13.95 16.03
N GLY A 138 -6.28 -13.69 14.94
CA GLY A 138 -5.69 -13.66 13.60
C GLY A 138 -4.62 -12.59 13.49
N SER A 139 -4.87 -11.38 14.01
CA SER A 139 -3.88 -10.29 14.03
C SER A 139 -2.60 -10.69 14.75
N ALA A 140 -2.72 -11.28 15.97
CA ALA A 140 -1.57 -11.77 16.72
C ALA A 140 -0.81 -12.88 15.97
N GLY A 141 -1.54 -13.83 15.34
CA GLY A 141 -0.95 -14.88 14.52
C GLY A 141 -0.20 -14.32 13.29
N GLY A 142 -0.75 -13.28 12.67
CA GLY A 142 -0.09 -12.56 11.58
C GLY A 142 1.23 -11.91 12.00
N LEU A 143 1.27 -11.26 13.16
CA LEU A 143 2.50 -10.67 13.71
C LEU A 143 3.57 -11.72 14.00
N LEU A 144 3.19 -12.84 14.63
CA LEU A 144 4.12 -13.94 14.91
C LEU A 144 4.65 -14.56 13.61
N GLY A 145 3.77 -14.84 12.65
CA GLY A 145 4.17 -15.38 11.35
C GLY A 145 5.09 -14.43 10.59
N ASN A 146 4.86 -13.11 10.72
CA ASN A 146 5.71 -12.10 10.11
C ASN A 146 7.12 -12.10 10.68
N VAL A 147 7.25 -12.20 12.03
CA VAL A 147 8.55 -12.33 12.69
C VAL A 147 9.27 -13.60 12.23
N LEU A 148 8.57 -14.73 12.16
CA LEU A 148 9.16 -15.99 11.69
C LEU A 148 9.67 -15.87 10.25
N CYS A 149 8.92 -15.25 9.34
CA CYS A 149 9.35 -15.04 7.96
C CYS A 149 10.52 -14.06 7.84
N GLY A 150 10.55 -13.01 8.68
CA GLY A 150 11.69 -12.09 8.76
C GLY A 150 12.97 -12.78 9.22
N LEU A 151 12.90 -13.61 10.26
CA LEU A 151 14.04 -14.39 10.74
C LEU A 151 14.50 -15.43 9.70
N LEU A 152 13.56 -16.07 9.03
CA LEU A 152 13.86 -16.99 7.92
C LEU A 152 14.57 -16.26 6.78
N PHE A 153 14.15 -15.03 6.46
CA PHE A 153 14.80 -14.21 5.44
C PHE A 153 16.27 -13.94 5.81
N VAL A 154 16.57 -13.54 7.06
CA VAL A 154 17.95 -13.35 7.54
C VAL A 154 18.75 -14.63 7.41
N TRP A 155 18.19 -15.77 7.84
CA TRP A 155 18.85 -17.08 7.72
C TRP A 155 19.20 -17.44 6.28
N VAL A 156 18.28 -17.17 5.34
CA VAL A 156 18.51 -17.39 3.89
C VAL A 156 19.61 -16.48 3.38
N MET A 157 19.61 -15.19 3.77
CA MET A 157 20.66 -14.24 3.38
C MET A 157 22.03 -14.68 3.88
N ASP A 158 22.12 -15.10 5.15
CA ASP A 158 23.39 -15.56 5.74
C ASP A 158 23.89 -16.86 5.08
N ARG A 159 22.97 -17.75 4.71
CA ARG A 159 23.35 -19.07 4.19
C ARG A 159 23.71 -19.08 2.70
N PHE A 160 23.04 -18.23 1.90
CA PHE A 160 23.11 -18.31 0.44
C PHE A 160 23.64 -17.04 -0.25
N PHE A 161 23.61 -15.89 0.43
CA PHE A 161 23.95 -14.58 -0.16
C PHE A 161 25.14 -13.88 0.49
N GLY A 162 25.91 -14.61 1.30
CA GLY A 162 27.16 -14.08 1.88
C GLY A 162 26.97 -13.20 3.11
N GLY A 163 25.81 -13.15 3.69
CA GLY A 163 25.51 -12.42 4.92
C GLY A 163 24.31 -11.50 4.80
N SER A 164 23.68 -11.24 5.93
CA SER A 164 22.56 -10.32 6.05
C SER A 164 23.04 -8.92 6.47
N ALA A 165 22.45 -7.87 5.90
CA ALA A 165 22.70 -6.49 6.29
C ALA A 165 22.16 -6.15 7.69
N ILE A 166 21.25 -6.98 8.22
CA ILE A 166 20.61 -6.79 9.51
C ILE A 166 20.64 -8.08 10.32
N GLY A 167 20.95 -7.99 11.61
CA GLY A 167 20.99 -9.15 12.50
C GLY A 167 19.60 -9.68 12.89
N TYR A 168 19.56 -10.87 13.48
CA TYR A 168 18.30 -11.55 13.85
C TYR A 168 17.42 -10.74 14.80
N GLY A 169 18.00 -10.11 15.85
CA GLY A 169 17.26 -9.30 16.82
C GLY A 169 16.60 -8.06 16.19
N PRO A 170 17.36 -7.18 15.54
CA PRO A 170 16.79 -6.05 14.80
C PRO A 170 15.77 -6.46 13.73
N MET A 171 15.99 -7.58 13.00
CA MET A 171 15.02 -8.08 12.02
C MET A 171 13.72 -8.52 12.69
N ALA A 172 13.76 -9.15 13.85
CA ALA A 172 12.54 -9.53 14.58
C ALA A 172 11.68 -8.29 14.93
N LEU A 173 12.33 -7.23 15.43
CA LEU A 173 11.65 -5.96 15.74
C LEU A 173 11.12 -5.29 14.48
N LEU A 174 11.90 -5.27 13.42
CA LEU A 174 11.51 -4.72 12.12
C LEU A 174 10.31 -5.47 11.54
N ALA A 175 10.33 -6.81 11.55
CA ALA A 175 9.23 -7.64 11.07
C ALA A 175 7.96 -7.44 11.91
N LEU A 176 8.08 -7.28 13.23
CA LEU A 176 6.96 -6.97 14.11
C LEU A 176 6.34 -5.62 13.75
N LEU A 177 7.16 -4.57 13.59
CA LEU A 177 6.72 -3.23 13.19
C LEU A 177 6.05 -3.26 11.81
N CYS A 178 6.69 -3.91 10.82
CA CYS A 178 6.13 -4.06 9.48
C CYS A 178 4.81 -4.84 9.48
N GLY A 179 4.66 -5.84 10.37
CA GLY A 179 3.41 -6.56 10.55
C GLY A 179 2.27 -5.67 11.06
N VAL A 180 2.54 -4.80 12.04
CA VAL A 180 1.55 -3.81 12.51
C VAL A 180 1.20 -2.85 11.37
N VAL A 181 2.20 -2.32 10.68
CA VAL A 181 2.01 -1.39 9.56
C VAL A 181 1.22 -2.03 8.41
N ALA A 182 1.50 -3.29 8.06
CA ALA A 182 0.76 -4.05 7.06
C ALA A 182 -0.73 -4.18 7.40
N GLN A 183 -1.03 -4.52 8.66
CA GLN A 183 -2.41 -4.64 9.13
C GLN A 183 -3.17 -3.31 9.13
N VAL A 184 -2.49 -2.22 9.54
CA VAL A 184 -3.06 -0.86 9.46
C VAL A 184 -3.30 -0.47 8.01
N GLY A 185 -2.37 -0.77 7.11
CA GLY A 185 -2.48 -0.50 5.67
C GLY A 185 -3.71 -1.16 5.05
N ASP A 186 -3.87 -2.47 5.23
CA ASP A 186 -5.03 -3.20 4.73
C ASP A 186 -6.36 -2.69 5.34
N LEU A 187 -6.38 -2.37 6.65
CA LEU A 187 -7.56 -1.77 7.27
C LEU A 187 -7.86 -0.37 6.72
N SER A 188 -6.84 0.43 6.44
CA SER A 188 -6.99 1.77 5.86
C SER A 188 -7.61 1.72 4.47
N PHE A 189 -7.10 0.87 3.59
CA PHE A 189 -7.70 0.67 2.27
C PHE A 189 -9.10 0.04 2.37
N SER A 190 -9.32 -0.85 3.33
CA SER A 190 -10.66 -1.39 3.59
C SER A 190 -11.63 -0.31 4.06
N LEU A 191 -11.20 0.64 4.90
CA LEU A 191 -12.00 1.78 5.33
C LEU A 191 -12.41 2.65 4.13
N ILE A 192 -11.45 3.02 3.29
CA ILE A 192 -11.70 3.79 2.06
C ILE A 192 -12.71 3.07 1.16
N LYS A 193 -12.55 1.76 0.96
CA LYS A 193 -13.53 0.96 0.20
C LYS A 193 -14.96 1.07 0.76
N ARG A 194 -15.11 1.04 2.09
CA ARG A 194 -16.44 1.17 2.73
C ARG A 194 -17.05 2.56 2.58
N GLU A 195 -16.23 3.60 2.71
CA GLU A 195 -16.68 4.99 2.52
C GLU A 195 -17.23 5.21 1.10
N PHE A 196 -16.55 4.69 0.08
CA PHE A 196 -17.03 4.77 -1.31
C PHE A 196 -18.07 3.71 -1.68
N GLY A 197 -18.48 2.83 -0.76
CA GLY A 197 -19.48 1.80 -0.99
C GLY A 197 -19.04 0.72 -1.98
N ILE A 198 -17.74 0.56 -2.19
CA ILE A 198 -17.12 -0.48 -3.03
C ILE A 198 -16.57 -1.61 -2.16
N LYS A 199 -16.33 -2.77 -2.77
CA LYS A 199 -15.70 -3.90 -2.10
C LYS A 199 -14.25 -4.09 -2.59
N ASP A 200 -14.03 -3.93 -3.89
CA ASP A 200 -12.75 -4.13 -4.55
C ASP A 200 -12.45 -2.92 -5.44
N TYR A 201 -11.19 -2.51 -5.55
CA TYR A 201 -10.76 -1.37 -6.38
C TYR A 201 -10.78 -1.64 -7.88
N GLY A 202 -10.86 -2.92 -8.29
CA GLY A 202 -10.88 -3.30 -9.70
C GLY A 202 -11.20 -4.77 -9.91
N ARG A 203 -11.22 -5.18 -11.19
CA ARG A 203 -11.50 -6.56 -11.61
C ARG A 203 -10.42 -7.11 -12.55
N LEU A 204 -9.21 -6.60 -12.46
CA LEU A 204 -8.13 -6.99 -13.39
C LEU A 204 -7.81 -8.49 -13.29
N PHE A 205 -7.89 -9.06 -12.08
CA PHE A 205 -7.67 -10.47 -11.83
C PHE A 205 -8.99 -11.28 -11.75
N LEU A 206 -10.02 -10.90 -12.51
CA LEU A 206 -11.31 -11.59 -12.61
C LEU A 206 -11.98 -11.87 -11.25
N ALA A 207 -11.63 -12.98 -10.60
CA ALA A 207 -12.21 -13.40 -9.33
C ALA A 207 -11.47 -12.86 -8.08
N HIS A 208 -10.30 -12.20 -8.24
CA HIS A 208 -9.39 -11.90 -7.14
C HIS A 208 -9.19 -10.40 -6.86
N GLY A 209 -10.06 -9.52 -7.37
CA GLY A 209 -10.00 -8.08 -7.12
C GLY A 209 -9.04 -7.31 -8.04
N GLY A 210 -8.71 -6.08 -7.67
CA GLY A 210 -7.80 -5.20 -8.41
C GLY A 210 -6.34 -5.35 -7.99
N VAL A 211 -5.43 -4.73 -8.74
CA VAL A 211 -4.00 -4.66 -8.39
C VAL A 211 -3.82 -4.00 -7.02
N LEU A 212 -4.50 -2.89 -6.77
CA LEU A 212 -4.39 -2.14 -5.52
C LEU A 212 -4.83 -2.96 -4.30
N ASP A 213 -5.81 -3.88 -4.46
CA ASP A 213 -6.25 -4.80 -3.41
C ASP A 213 -5.19 -5.84 -3.01
N ARG A 214 -4.13 -5.98 -3.79
CA ARG A 214 -3.01 -6.90 -3.53
C ARG A 214 -1.78 -6.22 -2.95
N PHE A 215 -1.68 -4.92 -3.17
CA PHE A 215 -0.54 -4.12 -2.75
C PHE A 215 -0.88 -3.18 -1.58
N ASP A 216 -2.11 -3.21 -1.08
CA ASP A 216 -2.58 -2.32 -0.01
C ASP A 216 -1.67 -2.36 1.24
N SER A 217 -1.29 -3.54 1.74
CA SER A 217 -0.35 -3.70 2.84
C SER A 217 1.08 -3.34 2.44
N VAL A 218 1.51 -3.75 1.23
CA VAL A 218 2.88 -3.53 0.72
C VAL A 218 3.19 -2.04 0.59
N LEU A 219 2.21 -1.24 0.13
CA LEU A 219 2.36 0.21 -0.04
C LEU A 219 2.67 0.94 1.28
N PHE A 220 2.27 0.40 2.43
CA PHE A 220 2.63 0.94 3.73
C PHE A 220 3.96 0.40 4.25
N VAL A 221 4.25 -0.87 3.99
CA VAL A 221 5.47 -1.54 4.49
C VAL A 221 6.73 -1.07 3.76
N ALA A 222 6.66 -0.86 2.44
CA ALA A 222 7.82 -0.48 1.64
C ALA A 222 8.49 0.84 2.10
N PRO A 223 7.75 1.95 2.34
CA PRO A 223 8.35 3.17 2.86
C PRO A 223 8.98 3.02 4.25
N VAL A 224 8.36 2.21 5.12
CA VAL A 224 8.89 1.97 6.47
C VAL A 224 10.23 1.23 6.40
N LEU A 225 10.32 0.22 5.54
CA LEU A 225 11.57 -0.50 5.31
C LEU A 225 12.64 0.42 4.73
N GLU A 226 12.31 1.22 3.71
CA GLU A 226 13.23 2.17 3.10
C GLU A 226 13.78 3.17 4.13
N ILE A 227 12.93 3.76 4.95
CA ILE A 227 13.33 4.68 6.01
C ILE A 227 14.28 4.00 6.99
N ILE A 228 13.96 2.79 7.48
CA ILE A 228 14.79 2.09 8.46
C ILE A 228 16.14 1.72 7.85
N PHE A 229 16.17 1.24 6.61
CA PHE A 229 17.42 0.90 5.92
C PHE A 229 18.27 2.12 5.56
N SER A 230 17.67 3.32 5.48
CA SER A 230 18.46 4.56 5.28
C SER A 230 19.24 5.00 6.52
N PHE A 231 18.95 4.44 7.70
CA PHE A 231 19.67 4.68 8.95
C PHE A 231 20.69 3.59 9.31
N LEU A 232 20.74 2.50 8.53
CA LEU A 232 21.71 1.41 8.71
C LEU A 232 22.93 1.58 7.82
#